data_619e013b108257ddada344fa0e875638
#
_entry.id   619e013b108257ddada344fa0e875638
#
_cell.length_a   1.000
_cell.length_b   1.000
_cell.length_c   1.000
_cell.angle_alpha   90.00
_cell.angle_beta   90.00
_cell.angle_gamma   90.00
#
_symmetry.space_group_name_H-M   'P 1'
#
loop_
_entity.id
_entity.type
_entity.pdbx_description
1 polymer ?
#
loop_
_entity_poly.entity_id
_entity_poly.type
_entity_poly.pdbx_seq_one_letter_code
_entity_poly.pdbx_strand_id
1 'polypeptide(L)'
;MARIALIGTGMLGSGMVRHFLKSGTEVTVWNRTEEKARALAAEGATVAASPAAAVSGASRVHFVLPDDAIVDGILDRIAPALTDGVVVVDHSTTLPEGTAKRAERLRARGIRFLHAPVFMSPQMAADGAGLMLASGPQREFDEVRAALEGMTGEVWYLGARPDLAAAYKLFGNCMLFAISGGLADVVTMARANGIDPVDAMSVFTKFQAGNIIHGRGPRMARGEVTPASFAVAMARKDVALMIAAAKDQPLVAMPCVAKRMDEVIAAGGAGMDIAALGPARATAK
;
A
#
# COMPACT_ATOMS: atom_id res chain seq x y z
N MET A 1 -17.40 18.69 20.12
CA MET A 1 -16.87 17.52 19.43
C MET A 1 -15.41 17.79 19.06
N ALA A 2 -14.57 16.77 18.97
CA ALA A 2 -13.17 16.98 18.63
C ALA A 2 -13.06 17.30 17.12
N ARG A 3 -12.47 18.46 16.80
CA ARG A 3 -12.21 18.86 15.41
C ARG A 3 -10.90 18.22 14.93
N ILE A 4 -10.93 17.60 13.75
CA ILE A 4 -9.74 17.03 13.11
C ILE A 4 -9.34 17.84 11.88
N ALA A 5 -8.08 17.72 11.48
CA ALA A 5 -7.58 18.24 10.20
C ALA A 5 -7.24 17.10 9.25
N LEU A 6 -7.58 17.24 7.97
CA LEU A 6 -7.12 16.34 6.92
C LEU A 6 -6.45 17.13 5.80
N ILE A 7 -5.20 16.79 5.55
CA ILE A 7 -4.34 17.41 4.54
C ILE A 7 -4.20 16.44 3.35
N GLY A 8 -4.71 16.88 2.19
CA GLY A 8 -4.69 16.09 0.96
C GLY A 8 -6.06 15.48 0.64
N THR A 9 -6.84 16.19 -0.16
CA THR A 9 -8.19 15.79 -0.61
C THR A 9 -8.17 15.21 -2.03
N GLY A 10 -7.22 14.29 -2.29
CA GLY A 10 -7.28 13.42 -3.45
C GLY A 10 -8.44 12.41 -3.33
N MET A 11 -8.54 11.45 -4.25
CA MET A 11 -9.63 10.45 -4.23
C MET A 11 -9.77 9.75 -2.88
N LEU A 12 -8.66 9.25 -2.32
CA LEU A 12 -8.66 8.55 -1.03
C LEU A 12 -8.98 9.50 0.13
N GLY A 13 -8.30 10.66 0.20
CA GLY A 13 -8.53 11.64 1.26
C GLY A 13 -9.96 12.19 1.26
N SER A 14 -10.55 12.40 0.09
CA SER A 14 -11.97 12.79 -0.01
C SER A 14 -12.90 11.69 0.51
N GLY A 15 -12.59 10.42 0.26
CA GLY A 15 -13.32 9.29 0.86
C GLY A 15 -13.28 9.34 2.39
N MET A 16 -12.08 9.51 2.96
CA MET A 16 -11.91 9.62 4.43
C MET A 16 -12.68 10.83 5.01
N VAL A 17 -12.65 11.98 4.33
CA VAL A 17 -13.44 13.16 4.77
C VAL A 17 -14.92 12.85 4.83
N ARG A 18 -15.47 12.22 3.79
CA ARG A 18 -16.88 11.81 3.76
C ARG A 18 -17.24 10.87 4.90
N HIS A 19 -16.35 9.92 5.20
CA HIS A 19 -16.52 9.02 6.34
C HIS A 19 -16.59 9.79 7.67
N PHE A 20 -15.66 10.70 7.90
CA PHE A 20 -15.67 11.55 9.12
C PHE A 20 -16.93 12.39 9.24
N LEU A 21 -17.37 13.03 8.15
CA LEU A 21 -18.59 13.83 8.14
C LEU A 21 -19.84 12.99 8.43
N LYS A 22 -19.94 11.79 7.85
CA LYS A 22 -21.03 10.83 8.14
C LYS A 22 -21.06 10.42 9.63
N SER A 23 -19.88 10.35 10.26
CA SER A 23 -19.73 10.02 11.68
C SER A 23 -19.96 11.22 12.60
N GLY A 24 -20.35 12.38 12.07
CA GLY A 24 -20.56 13.61 12.85
C GLY A 24 -19.27 14.28 13.34
N THR A 25 -18.12 13.94 12.78
CA THR A 25 -16.83 14.55 13.13
C THR A 25 -16.66 15.88 12.39
N GLU A 26 -16.28 16.94 13.09
CA GLU A 26 -15.90 18.22 12.48
C GLU A 26 -14.55 18.08 11.78
N VAL A 27 -14.51 18.32 10.45
CA VAL A 27 -13.31 18.18 9.62
C VAL A 27 -12.92 19.49 8.99
N THR A 28 -11.69 19.93 9.24
CA THR A 28 -11.06 21.00 8.49
C THR A 28 -10.11 20.40 7.46
N VAL A 29 -10.26 20.77 6.20
CA VAL A 29 -9.48 20.24 5.08
C VAL A 29 -8.60 21.29 4.44
N TRP A 30 -7.47 20.85 3.94
CA TRP A 30 -6.62 21.63 3.05
C TRP A 30 -6.05 20.76 1.92
N ASN A 31 -5.98 21.32 0.72
CA ASN A 31 -5.33 20.69 -0.42
C ASN A 31 -4.61 21.74 -1.27
N ARG A 32 -3.47 21.39 -1.87
CA ARG A 32 -2.71 22.27 -2.76
C ARG A 32 -3.56 22.80 -3.93
N THR A 33 -4.36 21.95 -4.53
CA THR A 33 -5.38 22.31 -5.52
C THR A 33 -6.68 22.61 -4.77
N GLU A 34 -6.98 23.88 -4.60
CA GLU A 34 -8.05 24.35 -3.72
C GLU A 34 -9.44 23.81 -4.11
N GLU A 35 -9.71 23.67 -5.42
CA GLU A 35 -10.96 23.16 -5.95
C GLU A 35 -11.32 21.78 -5.38
N LYS A 36 -10.32 20.92 -5.15
CA LYS A 36 -10.52 19.59 -4.54
C LYS A 36 -10.98 19.67 -3.08
N ALA A 37 -10.51 20.67 -2.35
CA ALA A 37 -10.96 20.91 -0.98
C ALA A 37 -12.35 21.57 -0.98
N ARG A 38 -12.58 22.56 -1.85
CA ARG A 38 -13.87 23.28 -1.97
C ARG A 38 -15.03 22.34 -2.32
N ALA A 39 -14.79 21.31 -3.12
CA ALA A 39 -15.80 20.31 -3.43
C ALA A 39 -16.41 19.66 -2.17
N LEU A 40 -15.60 19.52 -1.11
CA LEU A 40 -16.03 18.92 0.18
C LEU A 40 -16.74 19.92 1.11
N ALA A 41 -16.63 21.22 0.84
CA ALA A 41 -17.34 22.23 1.62
C ALA A 41 -18.87 22.09 1.50
N ALA A 42 -19.36 21.74 0.31
CA ALA A 42 -20.78 21.47 0.09
C ALA A 42 -21.27 20.22 0.85
N GLU A 43 -20.35 19.34 1.26
CA GLU A 43 -20.63 18.14 2.03
C GLU A 43 -20.50 18.38 3.56
N GLY A 44 -20.03 19.57 3.99
CA GLY A 44 -19.94 19.98 5.39
C GLY A 44 -18.51 20.13 5.93
N ALA A 45 -17.46 19.95 5.12
CA ALA A 45 -16.09 20.18 5.56
C ALA A 45 -15.74 21.68 5.60
N THR A 46 -14.96 22.11 6.59
CA THR A 46 -14.38 23.45 6.62
C THR A 46 -13.13 23.50 5.75
N VAL A 47 -13.04 24.42 4.80
CA VAL A 47 -11.86 24.60 3.94
C VAL A 47 -10.94 25.66 4.51
N ALA A 48 -9.69 25.30 4.76
CA ALA A 48 -8.68 26.20 5.28
C ALA A 48 -7.86 26.86 4.13
N ALA A 49 -7.47 28.11 4.31
CA ALA A 49 -6.67 28.87 3.35
C ALA A 49 -5.19 28.42 3.27
N SER A 50 -4.70 27.72 4.32
CA SER A 50 -3.34 27.16 4.37
C SER A 50 -3.30 25.85 5.16
N PRO A 51 -2.27 25.02 5.00
CA PRO A 51 -2.14 23.84 5.82
C PRO A 51 -1.95 24.14 7.31
N ALA A 52 -1.26 25.25 7.65
CA ALA A 52 -1.12 25.69 9.03
C ALA A 52 -2.47 26.11 9.64
N ALA A 53 -3.30 26.83 8.89
CA ALA A 53 -4.65 27.17 9.33
C ALA A 53 -5.55 25.93 9.52
N ALA A 54 -5.37 24.90 8.69
CA ALA A 54 -6.13 23.67 8.82
C ALA A 54 -5.86 22.95 10.15
N VAL A 55 -4.60 22.88 10.59
CA VAL A 55 -4.19 22.11 11.76
C VAL A 55 -4.31 22.87 13.08
N SER A 56 -4.43 24.20 13.05
CA SER A 56 -4.53 25.03 14.25
C SER A 56 -5.76 24.62 15.08
N GLY A 57 -5.53 24.17 16.34
CA GLY A 57 -6.57 23.72 17.26
C GLY A 57 -7.21 22.37 16.87
N ALA A 58 -6.66 21.62 15.94
CA ALA A 58 -7.10 20.25 15.66
C ALA A 58 -6.66 19.31 16.79
N SER A 59 -7.51 18.35 17.14
CA SER A 59 -7.20 17.30 18.12
C SER A 59 -6.38 16.16 17.51
N ARG A 60 -6.41 16.01 16.19
CA ARG A 60 -5.65 15.03 15.40
C ARG A 60 -5.51 15.54 13.97
N VAL A 61 -4.37 15.23 13.35
CA VAL A 61 -4.07 15.63 11.97
C VAL A 61 -3.87 14.38 11.11
N HIS A 62 -4.53 14.31 9.98
CA HIS A 62 -4.41 13.22 9.00
C HIS A 62 -3.77 13.72 7.71
N PHE A 63 -2.84 12.93 7.17
CA PHE A 63 -2.20 13.17 5.87
C PHE A 63 -2.59 12.09 4.87
N VAL A 64 -2.91 12.52 3.65
CA VAL A 64 -3.11 11.64 2.49
C VAL A 64 -2.42 12.31 1.28
N LEU A 65 -1.12 12.17 1.20
CA LEU A 65 -0.23 12.90 0.29
C LEU A 65 0.49 11.95 -0.67
N PRO A 66 0.97 12.44 -1.83
CA PRO A 66 1.48 11.57 -2.89
C PRO A 66 2.85 10.94 -2.61
N ASP A 67 3.77 11.63 -1.90
CA ASP A 67 5.16 11.21 -1.72
C ASP A 67 5.83 11.81 -0.49
N ASP A 68 7.04 11.33 -0.18
CA ASP A 68 7.87 11.75 0.97
C ASP A 68 8.18 13.24 0.95
N ALA A 69 8.55 13.79 -0.21
CA ALA A 69 8.98 15.20 -0.30
C ALA A 69 7.82 16.15 0.04
N ILE A 70 6.62 15.81 -0.43
CA ILE A 70 5.41 16.59 -0.15
C ILE A 70 5.00 16.43 1.31
N VAL A 71 5.07 15.22 1.88
CA VAL A 71 4.80 14.99 3.30
C VAL A 71 5.73 15.83 4.16
N ASP A 72 7.05 15.78 3.92
CA ASP A 72 8.05 16.52 4.67
C ASP A 72 7.87 18.04 4.55
N GLY A 73 7.64 18.54 3.33
CA GLY A 73 7.41 19.97 3.09
C GLY A 73 6.13 20.50 3.76
N ILE A 74 5.08 19.69 3.86
CA ILE A 74 3.87 20.08 4.59
C ILE A 74 4.10 20.03 6.10
N LEU A 75 4.79 19.02 6.62
CA LEU A 75 5.14 18.92 8.04
C LEU A 75 5.91 20.15 8.52
N ASP A 76 6.89 20.62 7.74
CA ASP A 76 7.66 21.80 8.12
C ASP A 76 6.81 23.08 8.14
N ARG A 77 5.81 23.18 7.26
CA ARG A 77 4.88 24.33 7.21
C ARG A 77 3.87 24.34 8.35
N ILE A 78 3.43 23.16 8.83
CA ILE A 78 2.41 23.07 9.87
C ILE A 78 3.00 23.01 11.29
N ALA A 79 4.25 22.60 11.43
CA ALA A 79 4.87 22.36 12.73
C ALA A 79 4.71 23.54 13.73
N PRO A 80 4.84 24.82 13.34
CA PRO A 80 4.63 25.96 14.25
C PRO A 80 3.16 26.14 14.68
N ALA A 81 2.20 25.54 13.96
CA ALA A 81 0.77 25.69 14.19
C ALA A 81 0.13 24.47 14.86
N LEU A 82 0.90 23.40 15.09
CA LEU A 82 0.41 22.22 15.78
C LEU A 82 0.17 22.54 17.25
N THR A 83 -0.96 22.12 17.76
CA THR A 83 -1.27 22.16 19.19
C THR A 83 -0.42 21.12 19.94
N ASP A 84 0.06 21.46 21.12
CA ASP A 84 0.82 20.53 21.96
C ASP A 84 0.03 19.24 22.20
N GLY A 85 0.74 18.11 22.05
CA GLY A 85 0.15 16.79 22.27
C GLY A 85 -0.68 16.24 21.11
N VAL A 86 -0.89 17.00 20.02
CA VAL A 86 -1.60 16.48 18.84
C VAL A 86 -0.80 15.35 18.17
N VAL A 87 -1.51 14.29 17.75
CA VAL A 87 -0.90 13.21 16.95
C VAL A 87 -1.11 13.48 15.48
N VAL A 88 -0.01 13.49 14.71
CA VAL A 88 -0.03 13.51 13.24
C VAL A 88 -0.04 12.06 12.76
N VAL A 89 -1.08 11.68 12.03
CA VAL A 89 -1.26 10.34 11.44
C VAL A 89 -1.09 10.45 9.92
N ASP A 90 -0.05 9.80 9.39
CA ASP A 90 0.26 9.83 7.96
C ASP A 90 -0.19 8.54 7.28
N HIS A 91 -1.15 8.65 6.37
CA HIS A 91 -1.68 7.56 5.55
C HIS A 91 -1.03 7.47 4.17
N SER A 92 -0.04 8.32 3.90
CA SER A 92 0.65 8.37 2.61
C SER A 92 1.49 7.12 2.37
N THR A 93 1.66 6.74 1.12
CA THR A 93 2.61 5.68 0.77
C THR A 93 4.00 6.29 0.59
N THR A 94 4.92 5.94 1.46
CA THR A 94 6.26 6.54 1.57
C THR A 94 7.33 5.47 1.65
N LEU A 95 8.60 5.86 1.46
CA LEU A 95 9.73 4.96 1.65
C LEU A 95 9.96 4.65 3.14
N PRO A 96 10.28 3.39 3.50
CA PRO A 96 10.58 3.04 4.90
C PRO A 96 11.69 3.91 5.51
N GLU A 97 12.79 4.10 4.80
CA GLU A 97 13.92 4.92 5.26
C GLU A 97 13.51 6.39 5.45
N GLY A 98 12.73 6.96 4.51
CA GLY A 98 12.20 8.31 4.62
C GLY A 98 11.30 8.47 5.83
N THR A 99 10.42 7.49 6.06
CA THR A 99 9.51 7.45 7.21
C THR A 99 10.26 7.37 8.54
N ALA A 100 11.31 6.54 8.63
CA ALA A 100 12.14 6.44 9.83
C ALA A 100 12.83 7.78 10.17
N LYS A 101 13.48 8.39 9.18
CA LYS A 101 14.15 9.70 9.33
C LYS A 101 13.16 10.80 9.72
N ARG A 102 11.98 10.81 9.12
CA ARG A 102 10.88 11.73 9.44
C ARG A 102 10.43 11.58 10.89
N ALA A 103 10.16 10.35 11.33
CA ALA A 103 9.74 10.08 12.69
C ALA A 103 10.78 10.54 13.72
N GLU A 104 12.07 10.32 13.48
CA GLU A 104 13.16 10.78 14.33
C GLU A 104 13.23 12.31 14.40
N ARG A 105 13.18 12.98 13.24
CA ARG A 105 13.18 14.45 13.13
C ARG A 105 12.00 15.08 13.87
N LEU A 106 10.80 14.50 13.72
CA LEU A 106 9.60 14.99 14.40
C LEU A 106 9.67 14.79 15.90
N ARG A 107 10.16 13.63 16.35
CA ARG A 107 10.36 13.33 17.77
C ARG A 107 11.33 14.34 18.42
N ALA A 108 12.44 14.68 17.74
CA ALA A 108 13.38 15.68 18.22
C ALA A 108 12.76 17.08 18.38
N ARG A 109 11.67 17.36 17.67
CA ARG A 109 10.87 18.61 17.75
C ARG A 109 9.67 18.50 18.69
N GLY A 110 9.52 17.40 19.42
CA GLY A 110 8.37 17.14 20.30
C GLY A 110 7.04 16.86 19.56
N ILE A 111 7.08 16.65 18.25
CA ILE A 111 5.89 16.36 17.43
C ILE A 111 5.62 14.85 17.44
N ARG A 112 4.41 14.48 17.82
CA ARG A 112 3.93 13.11 17.90
C ARG A 112 3.49 12.62 16.50
N PHE A 113 4.01 11.49 16.06
CA PHE A 113 3.82 11.00 14.70
C PHE A 113 3.54 9.50 14.70
N LEU A 114 2.54 9.10 13.90
CA LEU A 114 2.19 7.71 13.62
C LEU A 114 2.10 7.52 12.11
N HIS A 115 2.75 6.50 11.56
CA HIS A 115 2.58 6.14 10.16
C HIS A 115 1.52 5.07 10.02
N ALA A 116 0.49 5.34 9.20
CA ALA A 116 -0.72 4.51 9.12
C ALA A 116 -1.26 4.38 7.68
N PRO A 117 -0.47 3.84 6.73
CA PRO A 117 -0.91 3.64 5.34
C PRO A 117 -2.01 2.58 5.25
N VAL A 118 -2.79 2.64 4.17
CA VAL A 118 -4.02 1.86 4.04
C VAL A 118 -4.08 1.03 2.75
N PHE A 119 -4.74 -0.12 2.81
CA PHE A 119 -5.21 -0.90 1.67
C PHE A 119 -6.72 -0.73 1.56
N MET A 120 -7.13 0.32 0.85
CA MET A 120 -8.54 0.61 0.59
C MET A 120 -8.71 1.41 -0.70
N SER A 121 -9.85 1.24 -1.35
CA SER A 121 -10.29 2.10 -2.44
C SER A 121 -10.89 3.40 -1.89
N PRO A 122 -11.11 4.44 -2.72
CA PRO A 122 -11.82 5.65 -2.31
C PRO A 122 -13.23 5.36 -1.74
N GLN A 123 -13.93 4.38 -2.30
CA GLN A 123 -15.25 3.97 -1.82
C GLN A 123 -15.15 3.30 -0.45
N MET A 124 -14.21 2.36 -0.29
CA MET A 124 -13.97 1.72 1.01
C MET A 124 -13.62 2.75 2.09
N ALA A 125 -12.82 3.77 1.75
CA ALA A 125 -12.51 4.86 2.67
C ALA A 125 -13.76 5.64 3.10
N ALA A 126 -14.70 5.90 2.17
CA ALA A 126 -15.97 6.56 2.47
C ALA A 126 -16.93 5.70 3.31
N ASP A 127 -16.80 4.40 3.22
CA ASP A 127 -17.62 3.41 3.93
C ASP A 127 -17.00 2.94 5.27
N GLY A 128 -15.79 3.41 5.59
CA GLY A 128 -15.07 2.98 6.79
C GLY A 128 -14.63 1.52 6.72
N ALA A 129 -14.17 1.07 5.55
CA ALA A 129 -13.77 -0.31 5.30
C ALA A 129 -12.32 -0.40 4.80
N GLY A 130 -11.76 -1.62 4.82
CA GLY A 130 -10.40 -1.91 4.36
C GLY A 130 -9.46 -2.22 5.50
N LEU A 131 -8.17 -2.26 5.19
CA LEU A 131 -7.09 -2.54 6.15
C LEU A 131 -6.19 -1.31 6.30
N MET A 132 -5.99 -0.88 7.53
CA MET A 132 -5.00 0.13 7.90
C MET A 132 -3.82 -0.57 8.59
N LEU A 133 -2.62 -0.31 8.11
CA LEU A 133 -1.39 -0.68 8.81
C LEU A 133 -1.02 0.48 9.74
N ALA A 134 -0.49 0.20 10.92
CA ALA A 134 -0.02 1.25 11.81
C ALA A 134 1.33 0.89 12.41
N SER A 135 2.24 1.86 12.46
CA SER A 135 3.54 1.72 13.16
C SER A 135 4.01 3.05 13.72
N GLY A 136 4.75 2.98 14.82
CA GLY A 136 5.23 4.12 15.60
C GLY A 136 5.06 3.85 17.09
N PRO A 137 5.36 4.82 17.96
CA PRO A 137 5.33 4.60 19.41
C PRO A 137 3.97 4.09 19.89
N GLN A 138 3.97 3.07 20.75
CA GLN A 138 2.75 2.42 21.27
C GLN A 138 1.79 3.43 21.92
N ARG A 139 2.31 4.39 22.67
CA ARG A 139 1.52 5.40 23.34
C ARG A 139 0.67 6.23 22.37
N GLU A 140 1.28 6.67 21.27
CA GLU A 140 0.62 7.44 20.22
C GLU A 140 -0.46 6.60 19.52
N PHE A 141 -0.17 5.31 19.28
CA PHE A 141 -1.15 4.40 18.71
C PHE A 141 -2.34 4.18 19.62
N ASP A 142 -2.10 3.86 20.89
CA ASP A 142 -3.16 3.58 21.87
C ASP A 142 -4.13 4.77 22.03
N GLU A 143 -3.60 6.00 21.97
CA GLU A 143 -4.41 7.22 22.09
C GLU A 143 -5.36 7.44 20.91
N VAL A 144 -4.91 7.09 19.69
CA VAL A 144 -5.70 7.30 18.47
C VAL A 144 -6.41 6.04 17.98
N ARG A 145 -6.14 4.89 18.58
CA ARG A 145 -6.57 3.56 18.14
C ARG A 145 -8.06 3.50 17.84
N ALA A 146 -8.90 3.88 18.79
CA ALA A 146 -10.37 3.83 18.62
C ALA A 146 -10.85 4.69 17.44
N ALA A 147 -10.17 5.83 17.21
CA ALA A 147 -10.48 6.68 16.07
C ALA A 147 -10.02 6.08 14.73
N LEU A 148 -8.88 5.37 14.70
CA LEU A 148 -8.41 4.68 13.50
C LEU A 148 -9.28 3.47 13.19
N GLU A 149 -9.68 2.70 14.22
CA GLU A 149 -10.62 1.58 14.08
C GLU A 149 -11.98 2.03 13.53
N GLY A 150 -12.43 3.24 13.89
CA GLY A 150 -13.63 3.86 13.32
C GLY A 150 -13.51 4.27 11.84
N MET A 151 -12.30 4.33 11.27
CA MET A 151 -12.05 4.76 9.88
C MET A 151 -11.95 3.61 8.90
N THR A 152 -11.84 2.37 9.36
CA THR A 152 -11.51 1.20 8.54
C THR A 152 -12.13 -0.07 9.12
N GLY A 153 -12.18 -1.15 8.32
CA GLY A 153 -12.66 -2.45 8.81
C GLY A 153 -11.68 -3.14 9.76
N GLU A 154 -10.38 -2.89 9.59
CA GLU A 154 -9.31 -3.50 10.39
C GLU A 154 -8.12 -2.55 10.54
N VAL A 155 -7.55 -2.50 11.74
CA VAL A 155 -6.27 -1.82 12.01
C VAL A 155 -5.26 -2.84 12.51
N TRP A 156 -4.15 -2.97 11.79
CA TRP A 156 -3.06 -3.85 12.17
C TRP A 156 -1.86 -3.04 12.66
N TYR A 157 -1.66 -3.03 13.98
CA TYR A 157 -0.48 -2.42 14.58
C TYR A 157 0.74 -3.33 14.46
N LEU A 158 1.78 -2.86 13.77
CA LEU A 158 2.99 -3.62 13.43
C LEU A 158 4.13 -3.43 14.44
N GLY A 159 3.97 -2.49 15.39
CA GLY A 159 4.95 -2.23 16.45
C GLY A 159 5.56 -0.84 16.44
N ALA A 160 6.44 -0.60 17.40
CA ALA A 160 6.97 0.74 17.70
C ALA A 160 7.97 1.28 16.66
N ARG A 161 8.51 0.46 15.81
CA ARG A 161 9.44 0.86 14.74
C ARG A 161 8.67 1.59 13.63
N PRO A 162 8.93 2.89 13.38
CA PRO A 162 8.01 3.74 12.61
C PRO A 162 7.95 3.42 11.11
N ASP A 163 8.95 2.73 10.57
CA ASP A 163 9.07 2.36 9.16
C ASP A 163 8.35 1.04 8.78
N LEU A 164 7.89 0.27 9.78
CA LEU A 164 7.27 -1.04 9.51
C LEU A 164 6.02 -0.93 8.62
N ALA A 165 5.12 -0.02 8.93
CA ALA A 165 3.90 0.13 8.12
C ALA A 165 4.22 0.57 6.68
N ALA A 166 5.23 1.42 6.47
CA ALA A 166 5.69 1.79 5.14
C ALA A 166 6.23 0.58 4.36
N ALA A 167 7.07 -0.26 5.00
CA ALA A 167 7.61 -1.46 4.38
C ALA A 167 6.49 -2.46 4.00
N TYR A 168 5.59 -2.75 4.93
CA TYR A 168 4.48 -3.68 4.70
C TYR A 168 3.50 -3.17 3.64
N LYS A 169 3.27 -1.85 3.58
CA LYS A 169 2.49 -1.23 2.50
C LYS A 169 3.12 -1.47 1.13
N LEU A 170 4.43 -1.33 1.01
CA LEU A 170 5.14 -1.61 -0.25
C LEU A 170 5.11 -3.11 -0.59
N PHE A 171 5.21 -4.02 0.38
CA PHE A 171 5.09 -5.46 0.14
C PHE A 171 3.72 -5.81 -0.45
N GLY A 172 2.62 -5.30 0.13
CA GLY A 172 1.28 -5.53 -0.40
C GLY A 172 1.07 -4.92 -1.78
N ASN A 173 1.55 -3.69 -2.00
CA ASN A 173 1.47 -3.05 -3.32
C ASN A 173 2.30 -3.81 -4.38
N CYS A 174 3.47 -4.35 -4.03
CA CYS A 174 4.26 -5.19 -4.91
C CYS A 174 3.45 -6.38 -5.43
N MET A 175 2.77 -7.10 -4.54
CA MET A 175 1.92 -8.22 -4.94
C MET A 175 0.71 -7.78 -5.77
N LEU A 176 0.07 -6.66 -5.41
CA LEU A 176 -1.04 -6.11 -6.17
C LEU A 176 -0.65 -5.81 -7.62
N PHE A 177 0.51 -5.17 -7.84
CA PHE A 177 0.99 -4.85 -9.18
C PHE A 177 1.50 -6.08 -9.94
N ALA A 178 2.13 -7.04 -9.28
CA ALA A 178 2.52 -8.32 -9.90
C ALA A 178 1.29 -9.09 -10.40
N ILE A 179 0.23 -9.17 -9.60
CA ILE A 179 -1.05 -9.77 -10.02
C ILE A 179 -1.65 -8.99 -11.19
N SER A 180 -1.65 -7.65 -11.15
CA SER A 180 -2.18 -6.83 -12.25
C SER A 180 -1.42 -7.05 -13.56
N GLY A 181 -0.09 -7.19 -13.49
CA GLY A 181 0.73 -7.55 -14.65
C GLY A 181 0.39 -8.94 -15.21
N GLY A 182 0.23 -9.92 -14.33
CA GLY A 182 -0.21 -11.27 -14.73
C GLY A 182 -1.60 -11.30 -15.37
N LEU A 183 -2.55 -10.52 -14.83
CA LEU A 183 -3.89 -10.38 -15.42
C LEU A 183 -3.82 -9.73 -16.82
N ALA A 184 -2.97 -8.73 -17.02
CA ALA A 184 -2.75 -8.12 -18.33
C ALA A 184 -2.23 -9.16 -19.35
N ASP A 185 -1.33 -10.04 -18.93
CA ASP A 185 -0.84 -11.12 -19.79
C ASP A 185 -1.94 -12.13 -20.15
N VAL A 186 -2.82 -12.48 -19.19
CA VAL A 186 -3.99 -13.35 -19.45
C VAL A 186 -4.93 -12.70 -20.47
N VAL A 187 -5.24 -11.42 -20.33
CA VAL A 187 -6.07 -10.68 -21.31
C VAL A 187 -5.44 -10.69 -22.69
N THR A 188 -4.13 -10.49 -22.77
CA THR A 188 -3.37 -10.49 -24.03
C THR A 188 -3.42 -11.87 -24.70
N MET A 189 -3.14 -12.94 -23.96
CA MET A 189 -3.22 -14.31 -24.48
C MET A 189 -4.63 -14.70 -24.91
N ALA A 190 -5.67 -14.32 -24.15
CA ALA A 190 -7.05 -14.57 -24.51
C ALA A 190 -7.39 -13.97 -25.86
N ARG A 191 -7.11 -12.68 -26.07
CA ARG A 191 -7.34 -11.99 -27.35
C ARG A 191 -6.59 -12.62 -28.51
N ALA A 192 -5.30 -12.96 -28.30
CA ALA A 192 -4.46 -13.59 -29.32
C ALA A 192 -5.02 -14.95 -29.78
N ASN A 193 -5.77 -15.65 -28.92
CA ASN A 193 -6.37 -16.95 -29.22
C ASN A 193 -7.87 -16.88 -29.54
N GLY A 194 -8.44 -15.68 -29.73
CA GLY A 194 -9.85 -15.52 -30.08
C GLY A 194 -10.84 -15.82 -28.94
N ILE A 195 -10.36 -15.80 -27.69
CA ILE A 195 -11.17 -16.01 -26.50
C ILE A 195 -11.57 -14.63 -25.94
N ASP A 196 -12.85 -14.47 -25.55
CA ASP A 196 -13.27 -13.25 -24.87
C ASP A 196 -12.52 -13.11 -23.52
N PRO A 197 -11.87 -11.97 -23.25
CA PRO A 197 -11.14 -11.79 -22.01
C PRO A 197 -11.98 -11.94 -20.73
N VAL A 198 -13.28 -11.58 -20.77
CA VAL A 198 -14.18 -11.76 -19.62
C VAL A 198 -14.42 -13.25 -19.37
N ASP A 199 -14.60 -14.03 -20.43
CA ASP A 199 -14.76 -15.49 -20.33
C ASP A 199 -13.45 -16.11 -19.81
N ALA A 200 -12.28 -15.67 -20.25
CA ALA A 200 -10.99 -16.14 -19.77
C ALA A 200 -10.81 -15.93 -18.26
N MET A 201 -11.35 -14.83 -17.68
CA MET A 201 -11.30 -14.58 -16.24
C MET A 201 -12.09 -15.63 -15.42
N SER A 202 -13.03 -16.37 -16.04
CA SER A 202 -13.80 -17.41 -15.36
C SER A 202 -12.93 -18.53 -14.78
N VAL A 203 -11.72 -18.75 -15.31
CA VAL A 203 -10.76 -19.73 -14.77
C VAL A 203 -10.46 -19.45 -13.29
N PHE A 204 -10.41 -18.18 -12.89
CA PHE A 204 -10.11 -17.79 -11.51
C PHE A 204 -11.27 -17.98 -10.53
N THR A 205 -12.47 -18.31 -11.02
CA THR A 205 -13.57 -18.76 -10.16
C THR A 205 -13.37 -20.22 -9.69
N LYS A 206 -12.59 -20.99 -10.44
CA LYS A 206 -12.29 -22.41 -10.16
C LYS A 206 -10.87 -22.63 -9.66
N PHE A 207 -9.92 -21.87 -10.14
CA PHE A 207 -8.51 -21.94 -9.75
C PHE A 207 -8.12 -20.71 -8.92
N GLN A 208 -7.89 -20.92 -7.63
CA GLN A 208 -7.52 -19.86 -6.68
C GLN A 208 -6.01 -19.62 -6.71
N ALA A 209 -5.52 -18.87 -7.72
CA ALA A 209 -4.09 -18.59 -7.90
C ALA A 209 -3.46 -17.91 -6.67
N GLY A 210 -4.22 -17.13 -5.90
CA GLY A 210 -3.76 -16.47 -4.68
C GLY A 210 -3.30 -17.42 -3.57
N ASN A 211 -3.74 -18.68 -3.57
CA ASN A 211 -3.33 -19.68 -2.57
C ASN A 211 -1.80 -19.95 -2.60
N ILE A 212 -1.14 -19.64 -3.71
CA ILE A 212 0.33 -19.76 -3.83
C ILE A 212 1.06 -18.91 -2.77
N ILE A 213 0.46 -17.78 -2.34
CA ILE A 213 1.05 -16.88 -1.34
C ILE A 213 1.25 -17.63 -0.02
N HIS A 214 0.25 -18.35 0.44
CA HIS A 214 0.29 -19.06 1.73
C HIS A 214 1.13 -20.36 1.66
N GLY A 215 1.15 -21.04 0.53
CA GLY A 215 1.91 -22.28 0.36
C GLY A 215 3.37 -22.03 0.03
N ARG A 216 3.65 -21.24 -0.99
CA ARG A 216 5.01 -21.05 -1.53
C ARG A 216 5.74 -19.85 -0.95
N GLY A 217 5.04 -18.81 -0.53
CA GLY A 217 5.64 -17.62 0.08
C GLY A 217 6.55 -17.96 1.27
N PRO A 218 6.10 -18.71 2.28
CA PRO A 218 6.94 -19.13 3.40
C PRO A 218 8.15 -19.98 2.99
N ARG A 219 8.01 -20.88 2.01
CA ARG A 219 9.13 -21.68 1.48
C ARG A 219 10.19 -20.78 0.83
N MET A 220 9.75 -19.84 0.00
CA MET A 220 10.63 -18.85 -0.64
C MET A 220 11.36 -18.01 0.41
N ALA A 221 10.67 -17.53 1.43
CA ALA A 221 11.24 -16.73 2.51
C ALA A 221 12.31 -17.50 3.33
N ARG A 222 12.12 -18.83 3.50
CA ARG A 222 13.07 -19.70 4.20
C ARG A 222 14.15 -20.28 3.28
N GLY A 223 14.09 -20.06 1.95
CA GLY A 223 15.01 -20.66 0.98
C GLY A 223 14.84 -22.19 0.82
N GLU A 224 13.63 -22.69 1.08
CA GLU A 224 13.28 -24.12 0.97
C GLU A 224 12.93 -24.48 -0.50
N VAL A 225 13.94 -24.81 -1.26
CA VAL A 225 13.81 -25.08 -2.71
C VAL A 225 13.75 -26.57 -3.04
N THR A 226 13.87 -27.46 -2.04
CA THR A 226 13.76 -28.91 -2.16
C THR A 226 12.89 -29.48 -1.02
N PRO A 227 12.13 -30.60 -1.26
CA PRO A 227 11.82 -31.15 -2.58
C PRO A 227 10.98 -30.19 -3.41
N ALA A 228 11.13 -30.24 -4.73
CA ALA A 228 10.31 -29.43 -5.63
C ALA A 228 8.89 -29.98 -5.75
N SER A 229 7.88 -29.13 -5.54
CA SER A 229 6.49 -29.39 -5.91
C SER A 229 6.22 -29.01 -7.38
N PHE A 230 6.96 -28.03 -7.89
CA PHE A 230 6.98 -27.62 -9.28
C PHE A 230 8.37 -27.12 -9.64
N ALA A 231 9.12 -27.94 -10.41
CA ALA A 231 10.51 -27.66 -10.78
C ALA A 231 10.63 -26.44 -11.70
N VAL A 232 11.66 -25.61 -11.50
CA VAL A 232 11.92 -24.40 -12.31
C VAL A 232 11.97 -24.72 -13.80
N ALA A 233 12.63 -25.81 -14.23
CA ALA A 233 12.70 -26.18 -15.64
C ALA A 233 11.32 -26.47 -16.26
N MET A 234 10.41 -27.12 -15.50
CA MET A 234 9.05 -27.39 -15.96
C MET A 234 8.21 -26.12 -16.02
N ALA A 235 8.31 -25.27 -15.00
CA ALA A 235 7.66 -23.97 -14.99
C ALA A 235 8.16 -23.08 -16.15
N ARG A 236 9.48 -23.11 -16.44
CA ARG A 236 10.05 -22.34 -17.55
C ARG A 236 9.52 -22.78 -18.91
N LYS A 237 9.28 -24.08 -19.10
CA LYS A 237 8.60 -24.61 -20.29
C LYS A 237 7.17 -24.02 -20.40
N ASP A 238 6.42 -23.99 -19.30
CA ASP A 238 5.07 -23.46 -19.32
C ASP A 238 5.06 -21.94 -19.62
N VAL A 239 6.01 -21.18 -19.08
CA VAL A 239 6.18 -19.76 -19.41
C VAL A 239 6.53 -19.57 -20.90
N ALA A 240 7.31 -20.47 -21.49
CA ALA A 240 7.58 -20.42 -22.94
C ALA A 240 6.29 -20.61 -23.76
N LEU A 241 5.41 -21.52 -23.32
CA LEU A 241 4.10 -21.72 -23.97
C LEU A 241 3.17 -20.50 -23.81
N MET A 242 3.20 -19.84 -22.66
CA MET A 242 2.45 -18.61 -22.44
C MET A 242 2.92 -17.49 -23.39
N ILE A 243 4.23 -17.30 -23.51
CA ILE A 243 4.81 -16.31 -24.43
C ILE A 243 4.43 -16.64 -25.88
N ALA A 244 4.53 -17.91 -26.30
CA ALA A 244 4.13 -18.34 -27.64
C ALA A 244 2.62 -18.14 -27.88
N ALA A 245 1.78 -18.38 -26.88
CA ALA A 245 0.32 -18.17 -26.97
C ALA A 245 -0.07 -16.70 -27.14
N ALA A 246 0.76 -15.77 -26.75
CA ALA A 246 0.56 -14.35 -26.99
C ALA A 246 0.82 -13.94 -28.44
N LYS A 247 1.42 -14.82 -29.26
CA LYS A 247 1.85 -14.54 -30.65
C LYS A 247 2.76 -13.31 -30.70
N ASP A 248 2.44 -12.30 -31.52
CA ASP A 248 3.22 -11.06 -31.65
C ASP A 248 2.86 -9.99 -30.61
N GLN A 249 1.96 -10.30 -29.64
CA GLN A 249 1.53 -9.34 -28.66
C GLN A 249 2.51 -9.31 -27.48
N PRO A 250 2.91 -8.11 -27.00
CA PRO A 250 3.83 -8.01 -25.86
C PRO A 250 3.14 -8.42 -24.57
N LEU A 251 3.86 -9.21 -23.75
CA LEU A 251 3.47 -9.53 -22.37
C LEU A 251 4.19 -8.63 -21.37
N VAL A 252 3.55 -8.36 -20.25
CA VAL A 252 4.03 -7.46 -19.19
C VAL A 252 4.92 -8.19 -18.18
N ALA A 253 4.45 -9.34 -17.66
CA ALA A 253 5.08 -10.03 -16.54
C ALA A 253 5.91 -11.25 -16.98
N MET A 254 5.38 -12.09 -17.87
CA MET A 254 5.99 -13.38 -18.20
C MET A 254 7.41 -13.30 -18.78
N PRO A 255 7.81 -12.31 -19.61
CA PRO A 255 9.20 -12.19 -20.06
C PRO A 255 10.20 -11.99 -18.91
N CYS A 256 9.86 -11.19 -17.90
CA CYS A 256 10.70 -10.97 -16.72
C CYS A 256 10.80 -12.24 -15.86
N VAL A 257 9.69 -12.96 -15.70
CA VAL A 257 9.65 -14.24 -14.98
C VAL A 257 10.51 -15.27 -15.70
N ALA A 258 10.41 -15.38 -17.06
CA ALA A 258 11.23 -16.26 -17.86
C ALA A 258 12.72 -15.99 -17.68
N LYS A 259 13.14 -14.71 -17.76
CA LYS A 259 14.52 -14.31 -17.55
C LYS A 259 15.04 -14.75 -16.19
N ARG A 260 14.25 -14.54 -15.13
CA ARG A 260 14.64 -14.97 -13.77
C ARG A 260 14.75 -16.50 -13.66
N MET A 261 13.87 -17.26 -14.31
CA MET A 261 13.97 -18.72 -14.38
C MET A 261 15.25 -19.17 -15.10
N ASP A 262 15.60 -18.53 -16.21
CA ASP A 262 16.82 -18.83 -16.96
C ASP A 262 18.07 -18.59 -16.11
N GLU A 263 18.12 -17.52 -15.31
CA GLU A 263 19.21 -17.26 -14.36
C GLU A 263 19.33 -18.37 -13.31
N VAL A 264 18.21 -18.85 -12.75
CA VAL A 264 18.19 -19.94 -11.76
C VAL A 264 18.66 -21.25 -12.41
N ILE A 265 18.21 -21.55 -13.63
CA ILE A 265 18.62 -22.75 -14.38
C ILE A 265 20.13 -22.72 -14.67
N ALA A 266 20.65 -21.58 -15.14
CA ALA A 266 22.08 -21.41 -15.42
C ALA A 266 22.95 -21.58 -14.15
N ALA A 267 22.41 -21.26 -12.98
CA ALA A 267 23.05 -21.49 -11.69
C ALA A 267 22.88 -22.93 -11.14
N GLY A 268 22.40 -23.88 -11.97
CA GLY A 268 22.21 -25.29 -11.57
C GLY A 268 20.88 -25.60 -10.88
N GLY A 269 19.96 -24.64 -10.80
CA GLY A 269 18.69 -24.77 -10.08
C GLY A 269 17.52 -25.36 -10.88
N ALA A 270 17.76 -25.98 -12.05
CA ALA A 270 16.71 -26.51 -12.92
C ALA A 270 15.71 -27.46 -12.22
N GLY A 271 16.20 -28.29 -11.31
CA GLY A 271 15.39 -29.23 -10.52
C GLY A 271 14.82 -28.67 -9.22
N MET A 272 15.15 -27.43 -8.84
CA MET A 272 14.63 -26.78 -7.65
C MET A 272 13.17 -26.36 -7.82
N ASP A 273 12.45 -26.22 -6.71
CA ASP A 273 11.09 -25.63 -6.70
C ASP A 273 11.13 -24.16 -7.18
N ILE A 274 10.07 -23.70 -7.84
CA ILE A 274 9.95 -22.28 -8.28
C ILE A 274 10.09 -21.28 -7.12
N ALA A 275 10.10 -21.71 -5.87
CA ALA A 275 10.52 -20.88 -4.72
C ALA A 275 11.96 -20.35 -4.89
N ALA A 276 12.79 -21.00 -5.74
CA ALA A 276 14.15 -20.54 -6.10
C ALA A 276 14.17 -19.24 -6.92
N LEU A 277 13.03 -18.74 -7.39
CA LEU A 277 12.95 -17.41 -8.02
C LEU A 277 13.21 -16.27 -7.04
N GLY A 278 12.99 -16.51 -5.73
CA GLY A 278 13.40 -15.58 -4.68
C GLY A 278 14.93 -15.44 -4.59
N PRO A 279 15.42 -14.43 -3.84
CA PRO A 279 16.84 -14.28 -3.58
C PRO A 279 17.36 -15.50 -2.81
N ALA A 280 18.59 -15.94 -3.14
CA ALA A 280 19.29 -16.93 -2.32
C ALA A 280 19.37 -16.41 -0.86
N ARG A 281 19.22 -17.31 0.11
CA ARG A 281 19.36 -16.95 1.51
C ARG A 281 20.75 -16.32 1.71
N ALA A 282 20.79 -15.09 2.19
CA ALA A 282 22.06 -14.50 2.60
C ALA A 282 22.67 -15.44 3.66
N THR A 283 23.83 -15.99 3.37
CA THR A 283 24.61 -16.69 4.39
C THR A 283 24.86 -15.67 5.50
N ALA A 284 24.35 -15.93 6.69
CA ALA A 284 24.67 -15.12 7.84
C ALA A 284 26.20 -15.03 7.93
N LYS A 285 26.71 -13.77 7.77
CA LYS A 285 28.11 -13.48 8.06
C LYS A 285 28.32 -13.45 9.55
#